data_d7cb5115daa1ecd7c0319efdcff559ab
#
_entry.id   d7cb5115daa1ecd7c0319efdcff559ab
#
_cell.length_a   1.000
_cell.length_b   1.000
_cell.length_c   1.000
_cell.angle_alpha   90.00
_cell.angle_beta   90.00
_cell.angle_gamma   90.00
#
_symmetry.space_group_name_H-M   'P 1'
#
loop_
_entity.id
_entity.type
_entity.pdbx_description
1 polymer ?
#
loop_
_entity_poly.entity_id
_entity_poly.type
_entity_poly.pdbx_seq_one_letter_code
_entity_poly.pdbx_strand_id
1 'polypeptide(L)'
;MKQLLLPTIAAVLVVGRGEQQKSIPQTEIKQDSATANATGISIGNDSWGKITSHNAEFYASNDVPKDQIDLTKKWYEIATKAWGNYGPTEFWIVGNSVHEAIKLTDKYCNFRIKKGQNVSKIDCINNHSFVDYASNGGAGLSTFRNNWDDWSGFVIGISSKPPPQEDDYKVIILHEYFHVYQHAHIYSKDEPERDSRNRKNPWWSEGGAEYMAQLLYSKQKGVQPSYLKSVMKSKLKSLNMLGDNESIKNIPYDDQRTYIAYDLGAWFIAFLIHKTNEETYRVKFFKDLNEKGFEDAFVNSFGSSSKDLLREFHETFLRLSVDEKLKIIPLKAVAEYLGVYTLNYTNGYLNFNISEDGSVIVESSLGDKANGSWEVEGDYLFSNAIFKKNNTIIKAKININTYELNELTMNGNPAPLRKANPDGVFLIKKIN
;
A
#
# COMPACT_ATOMS: atom_id res chain seq x y z
N MET A 1 -4.59 -28.08 33.01
CA MET A 1 -5.39 -27.27 32.08
C MET A 1 -4.87 -25.83 32.20
N LYS A 2 -3.98 -25.41 31.30
CA LYS A 2 -3.52 -24.01 31.18
C LYS A 2 -4.35 -23.36 30.09
N GLN A 3 -5.20 -22.42 30.48
CA GLN A 3 -5.92 -21.57 29.56
C GLN A 3 -4.89 -20.67 28.86
N LEU A 4 -4.74 -20.84 27.56
CA LEU A 4 -4.07 -19.88 26.68
C LEU A 4 -5.06 -18.69 26.51
N LEU A 5 -4.74 -17.59 27.15
CA LEU A 5 -5.31 -16.28 26.84
C LEU A 5 -4.77 -15.86 25.46
N LEU A 6 -5.61 -15.91 24.45
CA LEU A 6 -5.39 -15.25 23.18
C LEU A 6 -5.40 -13.73 23.43
N PRO A 7 -4.38 -12.98 22.96
CA PRO A 7 -4.46 -11.53 23.01
C PRO A 7 -5.56 -11.07 22.07
N THR A 8 -6.53 -10.40 22.60
CA THR A 8 -7.53 -9.65 21.86
C THR A 8 -6.80 -8.56 21.10
N ILE A 9 -6.74 -8.67 19.79
CA ILE A 9 -6.24 -7.62 18.89
C ILE A 9 -7.32 -6.54 18.90
N ALA A 10 -7.20 -5.58 19.78
CA ALA A 10 -7.90 -4.32 19.66
C ALA A 10 -7.11 -3.47 18.66
N ALA A 11 -7.45 -3.57 17.38
CA ALA A 11 -7.10 -2.55 16.42
C ALA A 11 -7.84 -1.28 16.89
N VAL A 12 -7.14 -0.39 17.54
CA VAL A 12 -7.67 0.95 17.82
C VAL A 12 -7.59 1.70 16.51
N LEU A 13 -8.65 1.55 15.72
CA LEU A 13 -8.91 2.43 14.60
C LEU A 13 -9.14 3.83 15.15
N VAL A 14 -8.15 4.67 15.10
CA VAL A 14 -8.36 6.09 15.05
C VAL A 14 -8.91 6.40 13.65
N VAL A 15 -10.18 6.05 13.48
CA VAL A 15 -10.98 6.66 12.44
C VAL A 15 -10.94 8.14 12.76
N GLY A 16 -10.17 8.89 11.99
CA GLY A 16 -10.30 10.34 12.02
C GLY A 16 -11.79 10.59 11.86
N ARG A 17 -12.46 10.99 12.96
CA ARG A 17 -13.84 11.46 12.93
C ARG A 17 -13.85 12.72 12.08
N GLY A 18 -13.89 12.51 10.75
CA GLY A 18 -14.38 13.52 9.87
C GLY A 18 -15.82 13.76 10.30
N GLU A 19 -16.10 14.92 10.77
CA GLU A 19 -17.34 15.34 11.36
C GLU A 19 -18.55 14.89 10.56
N GLN A 20 -19.48 14.26 11.25
CA GLN A 20 -20.88 14.44 10.89
C GLN A 20 -21.22 15.91 11.22
N GLN A 21 -21.12 16.79 10.25
CA GLN A 21 -21.78 18.07 10.32
C GLN A 21 -23.28 17.82 10.48
N LYS A 22 -23.80 18.09 11.67
CA LYS A 22 -25.24 18.27 11.86
C LYS A 22 -25.68 19.38 10.92
N SER A 23 -26.60 19.05 10.01
CA SER A 23 -27.26 20.01 9.14
C SER A 23 -27.89 21.12 9.98
N ILE A 24 -27.33 22.31 9.90
CA ILE A 24 -27.96 23.53 10.38
C ILE A 24 -28.93 23.99 9.27
N PRO A 25 -30.16 24.42 9.60
CA PRO A 25 -31.12 24.86 8.60
C PRO A 25 -30.56 26.03 7.79
N GLN A 26 -30.61 25.91 6.48
CA GLN A 26 -30.25 26.99 5.56
C GLN A 26 -31.15 28.22 5.78
N THR A 27 -30.52 29.28 6.26
CA THR A 27 -31.10 30.62 6.12
C THR A 27 -30.45 31.25 4.90
N GLU A 28 -31.26 31.54 3.88
CA GLU A 28 -30.83 32.28 2.71
C GLU A 28 -30.18 33.61 3.10
N ILE A 29 -28.88 33.75 2.80
CA ILE A 29 -28.19 35.06 2.89
C ILE A 29 -27.79 35.45 1.47
N LYS A 30 -28.30 36.62 1.07
CA LYS A 30 -27.98 37.26 -0.21
C LYS A 30 -26.49 37.54 -0.34
N GLN A 31 -25.95 37.18 -1.51
CA GLN A 31 -24.61 37.54 -1.94
C GLN A 31 -24.44 39.03 -2.06
N ASP A 32 -23.53 39.58 -1.27
CA ASP A 32 -22.84 40.84 -1.59
C ASP A 32 -21.38 40.52 -1.94
N SER A 33 -21.02 40.84 -3.18
CA SER A 33 -19.70 40.69 -3.72
C SER A 33 -18.70 41.68 -3.13
N ALA A 34 -17.83 41.27 -2.26
CA ALA A 34 -16.65 42.03 -1.85
C ALA A 34 -15.38 41.32 -2.31
N THR A 35 -14.71 41.89 -3.29
CA THR A 35 -13.38 41.55 -3.75
C THR A 35 -12.35 41.84 -2.64
N ALA A 36 -11.84 40.79 -1.98
CA ALA A 36 -10.70 40.89 -1.10
C ALA A 36 -9.49 40.26 -1.80
N ASN A 37 -8.45 41.06 -1.99
CA ASN A 37 -7.13 40.62 -2.46
C ASN A 37 -6.46 39.76 -1.38
N ALA A 38 -6.58 38.45 -1.46
CA ALA A 38 -5.86 37.50 -0.60
C ALA A 38 -4.60 37.03 -1.33
N THR A 39 -3.44 37.33 -0.76
CA THR A 39 -2.13 36.78 -1.17
C THR A 39 -1.93 35.36 -0.64
N GLY A 40 -2.89 34.50 -0.86
CA GLY A 40 -2.80 33.06 -0.64
C GLY A 40 -3.04 32.37 -1.96
N ILE A 41 -2.29 31.32 -2.28
CA ILE A 41 -2.54 30.50 -3.46
C ILE A 41 -3.85 29.77 -3.23
N SER A 42 -4.97 30.40 -3.66
CA SER A 42 -6.24 29.71 -3.80
C SER A 42 -6.11 28.79 -4.99
N ILE A 43 -5.97 27.50 -4.75
CA ILE A 43 -6.14 26.51 -5.80
C ILE A 43 -7.64 26.38 -5.96
N GLY A 44 -8.20 27.11 -6.90
CA GLY A 44 -9.62 27.00 -7.25
C GLY A 44 -9.98 25.58 -7.64
N ASN A 45 -11.27 25.26 -7.65
CA ASN A 45 -11.80 23.97 -8.07
C ASN A 45 -11.26 23.48 -9.43
N ASP A 46 -10.79 24.39 -10.28
CA ASP A 46 -10.20 24.10 -11.60
C ASP A 46 -8.82 23.43 -11.53
N SER A 47 -8.14 23.48 -10.38
CA SER A 47 -6.82 22.85 -10.16
C SER A 47 -6.93 21.51 -9.44
N TRP A 48 -8.10 21.18 -8.88
CA TRP A 48 -8.30 19.92 -8.19
C TRP A 48 -8.09 18.73 -9.14
N GLY A 49 -7.33 17.74 -8.70
CA GLY A 49 -7.00 16.56 -9.50
C GLY A 49 -5.94 16.77 -10.57
N LYS A 50 -5.40 17.98 -10.70
CA LYS A 50 -4.28 18.25 -11.59
C LYS A 50 -2.95 18.08 -10.85
N ILE A 51 -1.96 17.60 -11.58
CA ILE A 51 -0.59 17.51 -11.07
C ILE A 51 -0.06 18.90 -10.79
N THR A 52 0.54 19.08 -9.62
CA THR A 52 1.18 20.33 -9.19
C THR A 52 2.69 20.18 -9.09
N SER A 53 3.41 21.30 -9.27
CA SER A 53 4.84 21.39 -8.96
C SER A 53 5.13 21.77 -7.50
N HIS A 54 4.11 22.08 -6.70
CA HIS A 54 4.30 22.44 -5.30
C HIS A 54 4.65 21.20 -4.47
N ASN A 55 5.77 21.29 -3.74
CA ASN A 55 6.15 20.27 -2.79
C ASN A 55 5.22 20.29 -1.57
N ALA A 56 5.04 19.14 -0.93
CA ALA A 56 4.32 19.07 0.33
C ALA A 56 5.06 19.86 1.43
N GLU A 57 4.28 20.41 2.35
CA GLU A 57 4.78 21.03 3.57
C GLU A 57 4.84 19.98 4.69
N PHE A 58 5.90 20.04 5.51
CA PHE A 58 6.11 19.08 6.59
C PHE A 58 6.20 19.78 7.94
N TYR A 59 5.31 19.43 8.82
CA TYR A 59 5.24 19.91 10.19
C TYR A 59 5.41 18.71 11.11
N ALA A 60 6.13 18.91 12.23
CA ALA A 60 6.32 17.86 13.20
C ALA A 60 6.25 18.39 14.63
N SER A 61 5.87 17.55 15.58
CA SER A 61 6.08 17.81 17.01
C SER A 61 7.57 17.77 17.34
N ASN A 62 7.98 18.47 18.42
CA ASN A 62 9.40 18.65 18.73
C ASN A 62 10.12 17.34 19.13
N ASP A 63 9.36 16.31 19.49
CA ASP A 63 9.89 15.00 19.87
C ASP A 63 10.06 14.04 18.67
N VAL A 64 9.74 14.48 17.45
CA VAL A 64 9.97 13.71 16.22
C VAL A 64 11.41 13.90 15.76
N PRO A 65 12.20 12.81 15.63
CA PRO A 65 13.56 12.89 15.12
C PRO A 65 13.61 13.40 13.66
N LYS A 66 14.69 14.10 13.33
CA LYS A 66 14.89 14.65 11.97
C LYS A 66 14.92 13.57 10.90
N ASP A 67 15.53 12.43 11.16
CA ASP A 67 15.59 11.29 10.24
C ASP A 67 14.20 10.72 9.90
N GLN A 68 13.26 10.76 10.85
CA GLN A 68 11.87 10.38 10.62
C GLN A 68 11.17 11.36 9.66
N ILE A 69 11.44 12.66 9.82
CA ILE A 69 10.90 13.68 8.89
C ILE A 69 11.48 13.48 7.48
N ASP A 70 12.79 13.24 7.40
CA ASP A 70 13.48 13.01 6.12
C ASP A 70 13.01 11.69 5.47
N LEU A 71 12.72 10.66 6.27
CA LEU A 71 12.09 9.42 5.81
C LEU A 71 10.70 9.68 5.21
N THR A 72 9.88 10.48 5.89
CA THR A 72 8.55 10.85 5.38
C THR A 72 8.64 11.55 4.02
N LYS A 73 9.53 12.52 3.88
CA LYS A 73 9.77 13.21 2.61
C LYS A 73 10.18 12.25 1.50
N LYS A 74 11.11 11.35 1.78
CA LYS A 74 11.57 10.35 0.81
C LYS A 74 10.43 9.47 0.30
N TRP A 75 9.55 8.99 1.19
CA TRP A 75 8.44 8.12 0.79
C TRP A 75 7.30 8.88 0.12
N TYR A 76 7.08 10.13 0.48
CA TYR A 76 6.24 11.05 -0.29
C TYR A 76 6.76 11.21 -1.73
N GLU A 77 8.06 11.43 -1.94
CA GLU A 77 8.66 11.54 -3.27
C GLU A 77 8.49 10.25 -4.10
N ILE A 78 8.61 9.08 -3.47
CA ILE A 78 8.35 7.79 -4.11
C ILE A 78 6.89 7.70 -4.55
N ALA A 79 5.95 8.08 -3.69
CA ALA A 79 4.53 8.07 -3.98
C ALA A 79 4.16 9.03 -5.12
N THR A 80 4.64 10.28 -5.07
CA THR A 80 4.38 11.29 -6.11
C THR A 80 4.96 10.90 -7.45
N LYS A 81 6.12 10.27 -7.47
CA LYS A 81 6.73 9.75 -8.70
C LYS A 81 5.90 8.62 -9.32
N ALA A 82 5.30 7.78 -8.50
CA ALA A 82 4.51 6.63 -8.96
C ALA A 82 3.10 7.03 -9.39
N TRP A 83 2.47 7.94 -8.68
CA TRP A 83 1.02 8.23 -8.81
C TRP A 83 0.70 9.66 -9.24
N GLY A 84 1.67 10.54 -9.26
CA GLY A 84 1.51 11.97 -9.53
C GLY A 84 1.52 12.79 -8.25
N ASN A 85 1.97 14.04 -8.36
CA ASN A 85 1.98 14.98 -7.24
C ASN A 85 0.70 15.81 -7.25
N TYR A 86 -0.17 15.57 -6.29
CA TYR A 86 -1.42 16.30 -6.09
C TYR A 86 -1.32 17.15 -4.83
N GLY A 87 -1.94 18.31 -4.84
CA GLY A 87 -1.79 19.19 -3.69
C GLY A 87 -2.58 20.49 -3.80
N PRO A 88 -2.33 21.39 -2.87
CA PRO A 88 -1.30 21.38 -1.82
C PRO A 88 -1.49 20.25 -0.82
N THR A 89 -0.38 19.68 -0.36
CA THR A 89 -0.38 18.59 0.63
C THR A 89 0.44 19.00 1.86
N GLU A 90 -0.03 18.67 3.02
CA GLU A 90 0.65 18.90 4.29
C GLU A 90 0.76 17.60 5.06
N PHE A 91 1.95 17.34 5.62
CA PHE A 91 2.17 16.28 6.59
C PHE A 91 2.32 16.86 7.98
N TRP A 92 1.55 16.33 8.92
CA TRP A 92 1.62 16.66 10.33
C TRP A 92 2.07 15.42 11.10
N ILE A 93 3.37 15.37 11.42
CA ILE A 93 4.03 14.19 11.99
C ILE A 93 4.06 14.31 13.50
N VAL A 94 3.53 13.33 14.18
CA VAL A 94 3.30 13.34 15.63
C VAL A 94 4.23 12.35 16.32
N GLY A 95 4.98 12.81 17.32
CA GLY A 95 5.78 11.94 18.20
C GLY A 95 4.94 11.25 19.28
N ASN A 96 5.60 10.71 20.30
CA ASN A 96 4.93 9.97 21.38
C ASN A 96 4.57 10.86 22.60
N SER A 97 5.01 12.11 22.60
CA SER A 97 4.76 13.02 23.71
C SER A 97 3.39 13.67 23.58
N VAL A 98 2.45 13.31 24.45
CA VAL A 98 1.13 13.96 24.54
C VAL A 98 1.27 15.48 24.70
N HIS A 99 2.24 15.95 25.46
CA HIS A 99 2.51 17.38 25.65
C HIS A 99 2.90 18.08 24.33
N GLU A 100 3.77 17.45 23.53
CA GLU A 100 4.16 17.99 22.22
C GLU A 100 3.04 17.86 21.18
N ALA A 101 2.21 16.83 21.29
CA ALA A 101 1.01 16.67 20.45
C ALA A 101 -0.03 17.78 20.70
N ILE A 102 -0.23 18.19 21.96
CA ILE A 102 -1.09 19.34 22.31
C ILE A 102 -0.57 20.62 21.65
N LYS A 103 0.74 20.88 21.72
CA LYS A 103 1.36 22.05 21.07
C LYS A 103 1.22 21.99 19.55
N LEU A 104 1.39 20.80 18.97
CA LEU A 104 1.23 20.61 17.54
C LEU A 104 -0.23 20.87 17.11
N THR A 105 -1.21 20.40 17.90
CA THR A 105 -2.63 20.68 17.69
C THR A 105 -2.91 22.19 17.71
N ASP A 106 -2.37 22.91 18.70
CA ASP A 106 -2.53 24.37 18.80
C ASP A 106 -1.93 25.09 17.56
N LYS A 107 -0.73 24.67 17.16
CA LYS A 107 -0.06 25.17 15.95
C LYS A 107 -0.89 24.90 14.70
N TYR A 108 -1.43 23.68 14.55
CA TYR A 108 -2.28 23.28 13.44
C TYR A 108 -3.52 24.17 13.36
N CYS A 109 -4.25 24.32 14.47
CA CYS A 109 -5.48 25.10 14.48
C CYS A 109 -5.24 26.59 14.21
N ASN A 110 -4.17 27.17 14.77
CA ASN A 110 -3.79 28.55 14.45
C ASN A 110 -3.44 28.70 12.95
N PHE A 111 -2.83 27.67 12.37
CA PHE A 111 -2.48 27.65 10.95
C PHE A 111 -3.72 27.53 10.05
N ARG A 112 -4.71 26.70 10.42
CA ARG A 112 -6.00 26.61 9.70
C ARG A 112 -6.73 27.94 9.66
N ILE A 113 -6.88 28.58 10.82
CA ILE A 113 -7.53 29.88 10.92
C ILE A 113 -6.79 30.94 10.08
N LYS A 114 -5.44 30.96 10.15
CA LYS A 114 -4.61 31.85 9.31
C LYS A 114 -4.79 31.61 7.82
N LYS A 115 -5.06 30.37 7.41
CA LYS A 115 -5.37 30.01 6.02
C LYS A 115 -6.81 30.33 5.59
N GLY A 116 -7.60 30.94 6.43
CA GLY A 116 -8.97 31.35 6.12
C GLY A 116 -10.04 30.30 6.42
N GLN A 117 -9.67 29.16 7.03
CA GLN A 117 -10.67 28.17 7.38
C GLN A 117 -11.67 28.71 8.38
N ASN A 118 -12.97 28.62 8.07
CA ASN A 118 -14.05 29.12 8.92
C ASN A 118 -14.34 28.13 10.07
N VAL A 119 -13.44 28.07 11.03
CA VAL A 119 -13.53 27.22 12.22
C VAL A 119 -13.08 28.00 13.45
N SER A 120 -13.79 27.84 14.58
CA SER A 120 -13.30 28.35 15.83
C SER A 120 -12.08 27.56 16.31
N LYS A 121 -11.17 28.20 17.07
CA LYS A 121 -10.00 27.52 17.61
C LYS A 121 -10.39 26.32 18.49
N ILE A 122 -11.46 26.48 19.29
CA ILE A 122 -11.95 25.42 20.19
C ILE A 122 -12.48 24.24 19.39
N ASP A 123 -13.29 24.50 18.38
CA ASP A 123 -13.83 23.43 17.53
C ASP A 123 -12.72 22.72 16.76
N CYS A 124 -11.74 23.47 16.25
CA CYS A 124 -10.60 22.87 15.59
C CYS A 124 -9.82 21.94 16.54
N ILE A 125 -9.52 22.39 17.78
CA ILE A 125 -8.80 21.56 18.77
C ILE A 125 -9.61 20.31 19.13
N ASN A 126 -10.92 20.42 19.28
CA ASN A 126 -11.77 19.28 19.63
C ASN A 126 -11.86 18.25 18.51
N ASN A 127 -11.82 18.71 17.26
CA ASN A 127 -12.05 17.86 16.08
C ASN A 127 -10.77 17.35 15.45
N HIS A 128 -9.62 18.01 15.67
CA HIS A 128 -8.34 17.68 15.04
C HIS A 128 -7.21 17.51 16.07
N SER A 129 -7.51 16.87 17.20
CA SER A 129 -6.49 16.61 18.23
C SER A 129 -5.46 15.57 17.77
N PHE A 130 -4.18 15.93 17.87
CA PHE A 130 -3.09 14.99 17.62
C PHE A 130 -2.74 14.10 18.85
N VAL A 131 -3.44 14.25 19.96
CA VAL A 131 -3.18 13.52 21.20
C VAL A 131 -3.40 12.01 21.01
N ASP A 132 -4.42 11.63 20.25
CA ASP A 132 -4.69 10.23 19.96
C ASP A 132 -3.59 9.59 19.12
N TYR A 133 -3.03 10.32 18.16
CA TYR A 133 -1.87 9.87 17.38
C TYR A 133 -0.63 9.63 18.25
N ALA A 134 -0.39 10.50 19.24
CA ALA A 134 0.74 10.34 20.17
C ALA A 134 0.56 9.15 21.11
N SER A 135 -0.67 8.86 21.51
CA SER A 135 -1.00 7.83 22.51
C SER A 135 -1.18 6.45 21.88
N ASN A 136 -1.83 6.39 20.72
CA ASN A 136 -2.34 5.16 20.13
C ASN A 136 -1.71 4.84 18.76
N GLY A 137 -0.99 5.79 18.17
CA GLY A 137 -0.50 5.65 16.79
C GLY A 137 -1.57 6.03 15.76
N GLY A 138 -1.37 5.60 14.52
CA GLY A 138 -2.30 5.79 13.44
C GLY A 138 -1.88 6.86 12.43
N ALA A 139 -2.65 6.94 11.37
CA ALA A 139 -2.55 7.95 10.34
C ALA A 139 -3.94 8.26 9.78
N GLY A 140 -4.06 9.34 9.01
CA GLY A 140 -5.32 9.67 8.36
C GLY A 140 -5.22 10.89 7.48
N LEU A 141 -5.99 10.88 6.40
CA LEU A 141 -6.13 11.98 5.46
C LEU A 141 -7.37 12.82 5.80
N SER A 142 -7.19 14.13 5.86
CA SER A 142 -8.27 15.10 5.80
C SER A 142 -8.22 15.87 4.50
N THR A 143 -9.35 16.04 3.84
CA THR A 143 -9.48 16.82 2.62
C THR A 143 -10.21 18.11 2.89
N PHE A 144 -9.65 19.22 2.41
CA PHE A 144 -10.27 20.53 2.48
C PHE A 144 -10.66 20.96 1.07
N ARG A 145 -11.94 21.04 0.82
CA ARG A 145 -12.52 21.28 -0.48
C ARG A 145 -13.77 22.09 -0.31
N ASN A 146 -13.56 23.32 0.08
CA ASN A 146 -14.66 24.15 0.49
C ASN A 146 -14.79 25.38 -0.42
N ASN A 147 -16.01 25.71 -0.81
CA ASN A 147 -16.27 26.91 -1.61
C ASN A 147 -16.14 28.20 -0.79
N TRP A 148 -16.02 28.09 0.52
CA TRP A 148 -15.91 29.21 1.46
C TRP A 148 -14.54 29.34 2.14
N ASP A 149 -13.63 28.39 1.92
CA ASP A 149 -12.27 28.46 2.43
C ASP A 149 -11.33 29.00 1.36
N ASP A 150 -10.43 29.90 1.74
CA ASP A 150 -9.37 30.39 0.86
C ASP A 150 -8.29 29.33 0.59
N TRP A 151 -8.40 28.18 1.24
CA TRP A 151 -7.47 27.08 1.10
C TRP A 151 -8.19 25.77 0.80
N SER A 152 -7.69 25.06 -0.21
CA SER A 152 -8.10 23.70 -0.55
C SER A 152 -6.86 22.82 -0.64
N GLY A 153 -6.94 21.62 -0.11
CA GLY A 153 -5.78 20.70 -0.16
C GLY A 153 -5.99 19.44 0.68
N PHE A 154 -4.88 18.78 0.93
CA PHE A 154 -4.80 17.51 1.64
C PHE A 154 -3.95 17.65 2.90
N VAL A 155 -4.43 17.12 4.02
CA VAL A 155 -3.69 17.08 5.27
C VAL A 155 -3.57 15.66 5.74
N ILE A 156 -2.34 15.17 5.83
CA ILE A 156 -2.02 13.85 6.38
C ILE A 156 -1.50 14.05 7.80
N GLY A 157 -2.26 13.58 8.79
CA GLY A 157 -1.80 13.37 10.15
C GLY A 157 -1.19 11.98 10.28
N ILE A 158 0.00 11.84 10.85
CA ILE A 158 0.66 10.55 10.97
C ILE A 158 1.49 10.45 12.25
N SER A 159 1.31 9.36 13.00
CA SER A 159 2.20 9.01 14.11
C SER A 159 3.57 8.57 13.61
N SER A 160 4.63 9.11 14.18
CA SER A 160 6.02 8.74 13.83
C SER A 160 6.39 7.32 14.26
N LYS A 161 5.61 6.73 15.15
CA LYS A 161 5.79 5.36 15.64
C LYS A 161 4.46 4.61 15.57
N PRO A 162 4.21 3.92 14.45
CA PRO A 162 3.04 3.08 14.38
C PRO A 162 3.09 1.99 15.45
N PRO A 163 1.94 1.55 15.98
CA PRO A 163 1.88 0.39 16.86
C PRO A 163 2.47 -0.85 16.20
N PRO A 164 3.00 -1.83 16.97
CA PRO A 164 3.62 -3.03 16.41
C PRO A 164 2.73 -3.89 15.52
N GLN A 165 1.42 -3.73 15.63
CA GLN A 165 0.41 -4.43 14.83
C GLN A 165 0.11 -3.73 13.50
N GLU A 166 0.53 -2.49 13.33
CA GLU A 166 0.37 -1.74 12.08
C GLU A 166 1.50 -2.05 11.09
N ASP A 167 1.27 -1.65 9.85
CA ASP A 167 2.27 -1.75 8.81
C ASP A 167 3.51 -0.88 9.09
N ASP A 168 4.61 -1.19 8.37
CA ASP A 168 5.81 -0.35 8.39
C ASP A 168 5.42 1.10 8.05
N TYR A 169 5.96 2.04 8.81
CA TYR A 169 5.73 3.49 8.65
C TYR A 169 5.81 3.97 7.18
N LYS A 170 6.67 3.36 6.40
CA LYS A 170 6.84 3.66 4.97
C LYS A 170 5.61 3.27 4.16
N VAL A 171 5.01 2.13 4.49
CA VAL A 171 3.77 1.66 3.86
C VAL A 171 2.60 2.55 4.24
N ILE A 172 2.54 3.00 5.51
CA ILE A 172 1.51 3.92 5.98
C ILE A 172 1.56 5.25 5.21
N ILE A 173 2.76 5.80 4.96
CA ILE A 173 2.90 7.01 4.13
C ILE A 173 2.34 6.78 2.73
N LEU A 174 2.63 5.64 2.12
CA LEU A 174 2.12 5.29 0.79
C LEU A 174 0.60 5.11 0.80
N HIS A 175 0.05 4.49 1.84
CA HIS A 175 -1.38 4.31 2.04
C HIS A 175 -2.11 5.65 2.09
N GLU A 176 -1.67 6.55 2.98
CA GLU A 176 -2.28 7.87 3.12
C GLU A 176 -2.12 8.72 1.86
N TYR A 177 -0.99 8.60 1.16
CA TYR A 177 -0.82 9.30 -0.10
C TYR A 177 -1.66 8.70 -1.23
N PHE A 178 -1.97 7.41 -1.20
CA PHE A 178 -2.92 6.84 -2.16
C PHE A 178 -4.34 7.39 -1.93
N HIS A 179 -4.72 7.68 -0.70
CA HIS A 179 -5.95 8.43 -0.44
C HIS A 179 -5.91 9.84 -1.04
N VAL A 180 -4.76 10.54 -1.02
CA VAL A 180 -4.61 11.81 -1.77
C VAL A 180 -4.91 11.58 -3.24
N TYR A 181 -4.36 10.53 -3.84
CA TYR A 181 -4.62 10.15 -5.23
C TYR A 181 -6.12 9.91 -5.49
N GLN A 182 -6.77 9.10 -4.65
CA GLN A 182 -8.21 8.80 -4.78
C GLN A 182 -9.05 10.08 -4.71
N HIS A 183 -8.83 10.90 -3.70
CA HIS A 183 -9.58 12.15 -3.50
C HIS A 183 -9.29 13.20 -4.57
N ALA A 184 -8.06 13.27 -5.07
CA ALA A 184 -7.70 14.18 -6.16
C ALA A 184 -8.47 13.89 -7.44
N HIS A 185 -8.90 12.65 -7.65
CA HIS A 185 -9.65 12.22 -8.83
C HIS A 185 -11.18 12.25 -8.64
N ILE A 186 -11.67 12.74 -7.50
CA ILE A 186 -13.10 12.92 -7.25
C ILE A 186 -13.41 14.41 -7.33
N TYR A 187 -13.91 14.86 -8.47
CA TYR A 187 -14.12 16.30 -8.73
C TYR A 187 -15.49 16.81 -8.31
N SER A 188 -16.42 15.91 -7.91
CA SER A 188 -17.76 16.35 -7.55
C SER A 188 -17.74 17.46 -6.52
N LYS A 189 -18.52 18.52 -6.79
CA LYS A 189 -18.77 19.62 -5.85
C LYS A 189 -19.80 19.24 -4.80
N ASP A 190 -20.60 18.21 -5.06
CA ASP A 190 -21.55 17.67 -4.11
C ASP A 190 -20.80 16.87 -3.03
N GLU A 191 -20.74 17.44 -1.84
CA GLU A 191 -20.01 16.85 -0.72
C GLU A 191 -20.63 15.52 -0.25
N PRO A 192 -21.97 15.38 -0.11
CA PRO A 192 -22.59 14.09 0.19
C PRO A 192 -22.29 13.02 -0.85
N GLU A 193 -22.31 13.36 -2.12
CA GLU A 193 -21.97 12.42 -3.20
C GLU A 193 -20.49 12.03 -3.13
N ARG A 194 -19.59 13.01 -2.98
CA ARG A 194 -18.14 12.81 -2.86
C ARG A 194 -17.80 11.93 -1.66
N ASP A 195 -18.37 12.22 -0.51
CA ASP A 195 -18.13 11.48 0.73
C ASP A 195 -18.76 10.09 0.66
N SER A 196 -19.91 9.92 0.02
CA SER A 196 -20.55 8.62 -0.15
C SER A 196 -19.70 7.65 -0.97
N ARG A 197 -18.92 8.17 -1.91
CA ARG A 197 -18.05 7.37 -2.77
C ARG A 197 -16.83 6.82 -2.05
N ASN A 198 -16.33 7.52 -1.04
CA ASN A 198 -15.14 7.13 -0.30
C ASN A 198 -15.43 6.65 1.13
N ARG A 199 -16.21 7.37 1.91
CA ARG A 199 -16.37 7.11 3.34
C ARG A 199 -17.31 5.96 3.68
N LYS A 200 -18.31 5.71 2.83
CA LYS A 200 -19.25 4.62 3.06
C LYS A 200 -18.79 3.27 2.54
N ASN A 201 -17.66 3.23 1.87
CA ASN A 201 -17.18 2.02 1.21
C ASN A 201 -15.70 1.73 1.58
N PRO A 202 -15.39 1.39 2.85
CA PRO A 202 -14.01 1.09 3.25
C PRO A 202 -13.38 -0.02 2.40
N TRP A 203 -14.15 -1.02 1.98
CA TRP A 203 -13.69 -2.10 1.10
C TRP A 203 -13.07 -1.60 -0.21
N TRP A 204 -13.52 -0.43 -0.71
CA TRP A 204 -13.02 0.17 -1.95
C TRP A 204 -11.87 1.16 -1.68
N SER A 205 -12.14 2.18 -0.83
CA SER A 205 -11.16 3.23 -0.56
C SER A 205 -9.95 2.69 0.20
N GLU A 206 -10.20 2.02 1.33
CA GLU A 206 -9.13 1.47 2.16
C GLU A 206 -8.49 0.25 1.51
N GLY A 207 -9.29 -0.67 0.96
CA GLY A 207 -8.76 -1.81 0.22
C GLY A 207 -7.87 -1.39 -0.94
N GLY A 208 -8.25 -0.29 -1.61
CA GLY A 208 -7.45 0.31 -2.69
C GLY A 208 -6.14 0.90 -2.20
N ALA A 209 -6.19 1.72 -1.15
CA ALA A 209 -5.01 2.34 -0.56
C ALA A 209 -4.06 1.25 -0.01
N GLU A 210 -4.62 0.26 0.66
CA GLU A 210 -3.88 -0.85 1.23
C GLU A 210 -3.13 -1.65 0.14
N TYR A 211 -3.84 -2.14 -0.87
CA TYR A 211 -3.19 -2.93 -1.92
C TYR A 211 -2.16 -2.13 -2.71
N MET A 212 -2.47 -0.89 -3.09
CA MET A 212 -1.57 -0.06 -3.90
C MET A 212 -0.33 0.38 -3.13
N ALA A 213 -0.45 0.65 -1.82
CA ALA A 213 0.69 0.94 -0.96
C ALA A 213 1.63 -0.26 -0.85
N GLN A 214 1.08 -1.45 -0.57
CA GLN A 214 1.85 -2.69 -0.48
C GLN A 214 2.52 -3.04 -1.83
N LEU A 215 1.79 -2.87 -2.93
CA LEU A 215 2.31 -3.10 -4.28
C LEU A 215 3.47 -2.15 -4.61
N LEU A 216 3.33 -0.85 -4.32
CA LEU A 216 4.40 0.12 -4.58
C LEU A 216 5.61 -0.12 -3.67
N TYR A 217 5.37 -0.44 -2.39
CA TYR A 217 6.44 -0.79 -1.46
C TYR A 217 7.20 -2.03 -1.91
N SER A 218 6.49 -3.07 -2.35
CA SER A 218 7.10 -4.31 -2.81
C SER A 218 8.07 -4.12 -3.99
N LYS A 219 7.85 -3.09 -4.81
CA LYS A 219 8.70 -2.74 -5.96
C LYS A 219 10.00 -2.01 -5.56
N GLN A 220 10.16 -1.61 -4.29
CA GLN A 220 11.32 -0.82 -3.88
C GLN A 220 12.57 -1.66 -3.69
N LYS A 221 13.74 -1.03 -3.93
CA LYS A 221 15.04 -1.67 -3.72
C LYS A 221 15.18 -2.14 -2.27
N GLY A 222 15.68 -3.35 -2.08
CA GLY A 222 15.88 -3.96 -0.75
C GLY A 222 14.63 -4.58 -0.14
N VAL A 223 13.45 -4.49 -0.78
CA VAL A 223 12.27 -5.22 -0.35
C VAL A 223 12.26 -6.60 -0.97
N GLN A 224 11.96 -7.61 -0.16
CA GLN A 224 11.95 -9.02 -0.57
C GLN A 224 10.98 -9.26 -1.73
N PRO A 225 11.35 -10.04 -2.76
CA PRO A 225 10.47 -10.34 -3.89
C PRO A 225 9.14 -10.99 -3.49
N SER A 226 9.15 -11.82 -2.45
CA SER A 226 7.96 -12.48 -1.89
C SER A 226 7.14 -11.60 -0.94
N TYR A 227 7.59 -10.38 -0.64
CA TYR A 227 6.97 -9.48 0.34
C TYR A 227 5.46 -9.35 0.12
N LEU A 228 5.04 -8.94 -1.09
CA LEU A 228 3.62 -8.73 -1.39
C LEU A 228 2.81 -10.01 -1.21
N LYS A 229 3.33 -11.16 -1.65
CA LYS A 229 2.66 -12.46 -1.41
C LYS A 229 2.51 -12.77 0.07
N SER A 230 3.54 -12.49 0.87
CA SER A 230 3.51 -12.74 2.32
C SER A 230 2.48 -11.85 3.02
N VAL A 231 2.44 -10.56 2.70
CA VAL A 231 1.45 -9.63 3.25
C VAL A 231 0.04 -10.04 2.83
N MET A 232 -0.19 -10.26 1.55
CA MET A 232 -1.50 -10.66 1.07
C MET A 232 -1.95 -12.00 1.66
N LYS A 233 -1.04 -12.96 1.86
CA LYS A 233 -1.35 -14.21 2.58
C LYS A 233 -1.80 -13.95 4.02
N SER A 234 -1.15 -13.02 4.74
CA SER A 234 -1.53 -12.70 6.12
C SER A 234 -2.94 -12.11 6.20
N LYS A 235 -3.34 -11.30 5.23
CA LYS A 235 -4.67 -10.68 5.13
C LYS A 235 -5.81 -11.68 4.92
N LEU A 236 -5.53 -12.89 4.43
CA LEU A 236 -6.54 -13.96 4.35
C LEU A 236 -7.04 -14.44 5.71
N LYS A 237 -6.37 -14.10 6.81
CA LYS A 237 -6.85 -14.43 8.17
C LYS A 237 -8.20 -13.77 8.44
N SER A 238 -8.44 -12.59 7.89
CA SER A 238 -9.70 -11.85 8.01
C SER A 238 -10.89 -12.58 7.37
N LEU A 239 -10.64 -13.50 6.43
CA LEU A 239 -11.69 -14.33 5.83
C LEU A 239 -12.43 -15.20 6.87
N ASN A 240 -11.73 -15.65 7.93
CA ASN A 240 -12.33 -16.46 8.98
C ASN A 240 -13.31 -15.69 9.86
N MET A 241 -13.33 -14.36 9.75
CA MET A 241 -14.19 -13.48 10.55
C MET A 241 -15.31 -12.85 9.72
N LEU A 242 -15.30 -13.09 8.41
CA LEU A 242 -16.41 -12.74 7.53
C LEU A 242 -17.53 -13.74 7.74
N GLY A 243 -18.75 -13.24 7.98
CA GLY A 243 -19.93 -14.11 8.17
C GLY A 243 -20.33 -14.87 6.91
N ASP A 244 -21.01 -16.00 7.08
CA ASP A 244 -21.58 -16.74 5.95
C ASP A 244 -22.50 -15.83 5.13
N ASN A 245 -22.25 -15.71 3.84
CA ASN A 245 -22.98 -14.82 2.91
C ASN A 245 -22.85 -13.30 3.20
N GLU A 246 -21.96 -12.90 4.09
CA GLU A 246 -21.64 -11.49 4.33
C GLU A 246 -20.77 -10.95 3.22
N SER A 247 -21.11 -9.78 2.68
CA SER A 247 -20.28 -9.07 1.71
C SER A 247 -19.41 -8.05 2.41
N ILE A 248 -18.15 -7.94 2.01
CA ILE A 248 -17.24 -6.87 2.50
C ILE A 248 -17.82 -5.47 2.27
N LYS A 249 -18.72 -5.31 1.31
CA LYS A 249 -19.45 -4.06 1.04
C LYS A 249 -20.33 -3.62 2.19
N ASN A 250 -20.75 -4.56 3.03
CA ASN A 250 -21.68 -4.30 4.14
C ASN A 250 -20.96 -3.99 5.47
N ILE A 251 -19.64 -3.96 5.48
CA ILE A 251 -18.84 -3.64 6.65
C ILE A 251 -18.52 -2.13 6.62
N PRO A 252 -19.15 -1.31 7.47
CA PRO A 252 -18.90 0.13 7.52
C PRO A 252 -17.67 0.47 8.38
N TYR A 253 -17.27 1.74 8.38
CA TYR A 253 -16.10 2.21 9.15
C TYR A 253 -16.26 2.08 10.67
N ASP A 254 -17.46 2.14 11.18
CA ASP A 254 -17.78 2.02 12.61
C ASP A 254 -18.02 0.59 13.09
N ASP A 255 -17.92 -0.42 12.21
CA ASP A 255 -17.89 -1.82 12.60
C ASP A 255 -16.56 -2.14 13.29
N GLN A 256 -16.61 -2.83 14.43
CA GLN A 256 -15.40 -3.30 15.13
C GLN A 256 -14.53 -4.23 14.26
N ARG A 257 -15.10 -4.82 13.21
CA ARG A 257 -14.44 -5.70 12.24
C ARG A 257 -14.07 -4.97 10.95
N THR A 258 -14.03 -3.64 10.96
CA THR A 258 -13.77 -2.84 9.74
C THR A 258 -12.45 -3.22 9.04
N TYR A 259 -11.46 -3.75 9.78
CA TYR A 259 -10.21 -4.29 9.21
C TYR A 259 -10.44 -5.42 8.19
N ILE A 260 -11.57 -6.15 8.24
CA ILE A 260 -11.94 -7.13 7.21
C ILE A 260 -12.13 -6.44 5.85
N ALA A 261 -12.73 -5.25 5.86
CA ALA A 261 -12.93 -4.48 4.65
C ALA A 261 -11.59 -3.94 4.07
N TYR A 262 -10.61 -3.62 4.91
CA TYR A 262 -9.24 -3.32 4.49
C TYR A 262 -8.57 -4.52 3.84
N ASP A 263 -8.50 -5.64 4.56
CA ASP A 263 -7.78 -6.84 4.15
C ASP A 263 -8.39 -7.52 2.92
N LEU A 264 -9.69 -7.80 2.97
CA LEU A 264 -10.39 -8.44 1.84
C LEU A 264 -10.69 -7.44 0.72
N GLY A 265 -10.79 -6.15 1.04
CA GLY A 265 -10.81 -5.08 0.05
C GLY A 265 -9.53 -5.05 -0.77
N ALA A 266 -8.35 -5.15 -0.12
CA ALA A 266 -7.08 -5.26 -0.81
C ALA A 266 -7.03 -6.49 -1.76
N TRP A 267 -7.58 -7.62 -1.32
CA TRP A 267 -7.72 -8.81 -2.17
C TRP A 267 -8.68 -8.58 -3.35
N PHE A 268 -9.77 -7.85 -3.13
CA PHE A 268 -10.69 -7.52 -4.21
C PHE A 268 -10.03 -6.62 -5.27
N ILE A 269 -9.23 -5.63 -4.85
CA ILE A 269 -8.45 -4.80 -5.79
C ILE A 269 -7.42 -5.64 -6.55
N ALA A 270 -6.70 -6.55 -5.86
CA ALA A 270 -5.79 -7.49 -6.51
C ALA A 270 -6.52 -8.36 -7.56
N PHE A 271 -7.71 -8.86 -7.23
CA PHE A 271 -8.57 -9.63 -8.13
C PHE A 271 -8.98 -8.82 -9.37
N LEU A 272 -9.39 -7.55 -9.21
CA LEU A 272 -9.75 -6.68 -10.34
C LEU A 272 -8.55 -6.39 -11.24
N ILE A 273 -7.38 -6.10 -10.64
CA ILE A 273 -6.14 -5.86 -11.38
C ILE A 273 -5.71 -7.12 -12.13
N HIS A 274 -5.87 -8.30 -11.55
CA HIS A 274 -5.59 -9.57 -12.24
C HIS A 274 -6.52 -9.82 -13.43
N LYS A 275 -7.80 -9.50 -13.30
CA LYS A 275 -8.78 -9.63 -14.40
C LYS A 275 -8.52 -8.62 -15.53
N THR A 276 -7.85 -7.53 -15.24
CA THR A 276 -7.59 -6.45 -16.19
C THR A 276 -6.10 -6.07 -16.19
N ASN A 277 -5.73 -5.00 -15.53
CA ASN A 277 -4.36 -4.57 -15.21
C ASN A 277 -4.38 -3.39 -14.24
N GLU A 278 -3.20 -3.01 -13.72
CA GLU A 278 -3.04 -1.86 -12.80
C GLU A 278 -3.51 -0.53 -13.43
N GLU A 279 -3.24 -0.30 -14.73
CA GLU A 279 -3.63 0.92 -15.43
C GLU A 279 -5.14 1.07 -15.51
N THR A 280 -5.86 -0.02 -15.77
CA THR A 280 -7.33 -0.03 -15.79
C THR A 280 -7.91 0.38 -14.45
N TYR A 281 -7.39 -0.19 -13.35
CA TYR A 281 -7.82 0.19 -12.00
C TYR A 281 -7.46 1.63 -11.67
N ARG A 282 -6.18 1.99 -11.81
CA ARG A 282 -5.66 3.26 -11.31
C ARG A 282 -5.97 4.44 -12.24
N VAL A 283 -5.92 4.26 -13.53
CA VAL A 283 -6.08 5.38 -14.49
C VAL A 283 -7.48 5.42 -15.08
N LYS A 284 -7.91 4.33 -15.75
CA LYS A 284 -9.17 4.34 -16.49
C LYS A 284 -10.38 4.52 -15.57
N PHE A 285 -10.46 3.75 -14.48
CA PHE A 285 -11.58 3.85 -13.54
C PHE A 285 -11.71 5.24 -12.94
N PHE A 286 -10.62 5.80 -12.40
CA PHE A 286 -10.66 7.12 -11.77
C PHE A 286 -10.93 8.26 -12.77
N LYS A 287 -10.47 8.12 -14.01
CA LYS A 287 -10.81 9.08 -15.07
C LYS A 287 -12.32 9.09 -15.35
N ASP A 288 -12.94 7.93 -15.41
CA ASP A 288 -14.38 7.79 -15.69
C ASP A 288 -15.26 8.14 -14.49
N LEU A 289 -14.73 8.07 -13.27
CA LEU A 289 -15.50 8.16 -12.01
C LEU A 289 -16.34 9.43 -11.89
N ASN A 290 -15.79 10.59 -12.26
CA ASN A 290 -16.52 11.86 -12.19
C ASN A 290 -17.56 12.06 -13.29
N GLU A 291 -17.24 11.60 -14.49
CA GLU A 291 -18.13 11.79 -15.65
C GLU A 291 -19.31 10.84 -15.60
N LYS A 292 -19.09 9.61 -15.15
CA LYS A 292 -20.06 8.50 -15.24
C LYS A 292 -20.66 8.07 -13.90
N GLY A 293 -20.08 8.49 -12.80
CA GLY A 293 -20.40 7.94 -11.48
C GLY A 293 -19.77 6.57 -11.23
N PHE A 294 -19.90 6.06 -9.98
CA PHE A 294 -19.17 4.88 -9.55
C PHE A 294 -19.51 3.62 -10.36
N GLU A 295 -20.78 3.27 -10.48
CA GLU A 295 -21.19 2.01 -11.11
C GLU A 295 -20.92 2.00 -12.62
N ASP A 296 -21.18 3.09 -13.34
CA ASP A 296 -20.90 3.15 -14.77
C ASP A 296 -19.40 3.16 -15.06
N ALA A 297 -18.60 3.87 -14.26
CA ALA A 297 -17.16 3.82 -14.33
C ALA A 297 -16.62 2.40 -14.03
N PHE A 298 -17.25 1.72 -13.08
CA PHE A 298 -16.90 0.36 -12.69
C PHE A 298 -17.17 -0.63 -13.82
N VAL A 299 -18.38 -0.60 -14.41
CA VAL A 299 -18.76 -1.44 -15.55
C VAL A 299 -17.85 -1.16 -16.76
N ASN A 300 -17.61 0.11 -17.05
CA ASN A 300 -16.76 0.52 -18.19
C ASN A 300 -15.30 0.06 -18.02
N SER A 301 -14.81 0.00 -16.80
CA SER A 301 -13.42 -0.40 -16.51
C SER A 301 -13.26 -1.90 -16.37
N PHE A 302 -14.19 -2.58 -15.71
CA PHE A 302 -14.04 -3.98 -15.32
C PHE A 302 -14.99 -4.93 -16.06
N GLY A 303 -15.86 -4.39 -16.93
CA GLY A 303 -16.74 -5.18 -17.80
C GLY A 303 -17.99 -5.74 -17.11
N SER A 304 -18.20 -5.45 -15.81
CA SER A 304 -19.36 -5.94 -15.04
C SER A 304 -19.64 -5.00 -13.86
N SER A 305 -20.84 -5.10 -13.26
CA SER A 305 -21.21 -4.26 -12.11
C SER A 305 -20.37 -4.58 -10.86
N SER A 306 -20.24 -3.62 -9.96
CA SER A 306 -19.56 -3.84 -8.69
C SER A 306 -20.20 -4.98 -7.88
N LYS A 307 -21.53 -5.08 -7.93
CA LYS A 307 -22.30 -6.15 -7.29
C LYS A 307 -21.96 -7.53 -7.84
N ASP A 308 -21.86 -7.66 -9.17
CA ASP A 308 -21.60 -8.96 -9.81
C ASP A 308 -20.16 -9.40 -9.59
N LEU A 309 -19.20 -8.48 -9.68
CA LEU A 309 -17.79 -8.79 -9.40
C LEU A 309 -17.53 -9.08 -7.92
N LEU A 310 -18.22 -8.40 -7.01
CA LEU A 310 -18.19 -8.78 -5.58
C LEU A 310 -18.77 -10.17 -5.36
N ARG A 311 -19.87 -10.52 -6.02
CA ARG A 311 -20.43 -11.86 -5.93
C ARG A 311 -19.47 -12.91 -6.46
N GLU A 312 -18.86 -12.71 -7.64
CA GLU A 312 -17.83 -13.60 -8.20
C GLU A 312 -16.64 -13.74 -7.24
N PHE A 313 -16.19 -12.63 -6.68
CA PHE A 313 -15.11 -12.62 -5.70
C PHE A 313 -15.45 -13.48 -4.48
N HIS A 314 -16.63 -13.31 -3.88
CA HIS A 314 -17.04 -14.06 -2.70
C HIS A 314 -17.33 -15.53 -2.99
N GLU A 315 -18.08 -15.82 -4.05
CA GLU A 315 -18.59 -17.17 -4.32
C GLU A 315 -17.57 -18.05 -5.04
N THR A 316 -16.60 -17.43 -5.74
CA THR A 316 -15.63 -18.18 -6.54
C THR A 316 -14.21 -17.95 -6.03
N PHE A 317 -13.72 -16.71 -6.04
CA PHE A 317 -12.32 -16.42 -5.76
C PHE A 317 -11.95 -16.71 -4.30
N LEU A 318 -12.73 -16.24 -3.33
CA LEU A 318 -12.43 -16.48 -1.90
C LEU A 318 -12.54 -17.94 -1.48
N ARG A 319 -13.15 -18.79 -2.29
CA ARG A 319 -13.25 -20.25 -2.06
C ARG A 319 -12.06 -21.05 -2.60
N LEU A 320 -11.23 -20.45 -3.41
CA LEU A 320 -9.99 -21.07 -3.88
C LEU A 320 -9.06 -21.41 -2.70
N SER A 321 -8.14 -22.34 -2.90
CA SER A 321 -7.05 -22.58 -1.95
C SER A 321 -6.18 -21.31 -1.77
N VAL A 322 -5.43 -21.23 -0.68
CA VAL A 322 -4.49 -20.13 -0.45
C VAL A 322 -3.47 -20.02 -1.59
N ASP A 323 -2.95 -21.13 -2.03
CA ASP A 323 -1.93 -21.16 -3.09
C ASP A 323 -2.49 -20.72 -4.45
N GLU A 324 -3.75 -21.05 -4.75
CA GLU A 324 -4.42 -20.55 -5.95
C GLU A 324 -4.67 -19.05 -5.90
N LYS A 325 -5.14 -18.54 -4.76
CA LYS A 325 -5.28 -17.09 -4.55
C LYS A 325 -3.95 -16.35 -4.74
N LEU A 326 -2.86 -16.89 -4.21
CA LEU A 326 -1.54 -16.28 -4.31
C LEU A 326 -0.95 -16.25 -5.72
N LYS A 327 -1.50 -17.00 -6.68
CA LYS A 327 -1.06 -16.94 -8.08
C LYS A 327 -1.32 -15.60 -8.75
N ILE A 328 -2.36 -14.87 -8.32
CA ILE A 328 -2.66 -13.56 -8.90
C ILE A 328 -1.78 -12.43 -8.33
N ILE A 329 -1.06 -12.68 -7.24
CA ILE A 329 -0.18 -11.67 -6.63
C ILE A 329 1.16 -11.69 -7.35
N PRO A 330 1.56 -10.57 -7.99
CA PRO A 330 2.81 -10.51 -8.71
C PRO A 330 3.99 -10.69 -7.75
N LEU A 331 4.96 -11.45 -8.18
CA LEU A 331 6.29 -11.38 -7.60
C LEU A 331 6.93 -10.08 -8.08
N LYS A 332 7.79 -9.49 -7.26
CA LYS A 332 8.63 -8.39 -7.73
C LYS A 332 9.43 -8.92 -8.91
N ALA A 333 9.23 -8.32 -10.08
CA ALA A 333 10.13 -8.50 -11.21
C ALA A 333 11.49 -7.94 -10.82
N VAL A 334 12.35 -8.80 -10.35
CA VAL A 334 13.71 -8.41 -9.96
C VAL A 334 14.56 -8.63 -11.19
N ALA A 335 14.47 -7.72 -12.14
CA ALA A 335 15.28 -7.78 -13.38
C ALA A 335 16.75 -8.03 -13.06
N GLU A 336 17.22 -7.60 -11.90
CA GLU A 336 18.57 -7.84 -11.40
C GLU A 336 18.86 -9.31 -11.04
N TYR A 337 17.81 -10.14 -10.77
CA TYR A 337 17.99 -11.56 -10.45
C TYR A 337 17.55 -12.47 -11.59
N LEU A 338 16.90 -11.91 -12.60
CA LEU A 338 16.53 -12.66 -13.80
C LEU A 338 17.77 -12.94 -14.65
N GLY A 339 17.75 -14.05 -15.33
CA GLY A 339 18.80 -14.42 -16.28
C GLY A 339 19.42 -15.77 -15.96
N VAL A 340 20.56 -15.99 -16.58
CA VAL A 340 21.29 -17.26 -16.49
C VAL A 340 22.46 -17.12 -15.52
N TYR A 341 22.47 -17.99 -14.50
CA TYR A 341 23.60 -18.13 -13.59
C TYR A 341 24.31 -19.44 -13.90
N THR A 342 25.61 -19.38 -14.22
CA THR A 342 26.40 -20.55 -14.56
C THR A 342 27.30 -20.92 -13.41
N LEU A 343 27.15 -22.15 -12.93
CA LEU A 343 28.10 -22.78 -12.03
C LEU A 343 28.99 -23.72 -12.83
N ASN A 344 30.26 -23.42 -12.93
CA ASN A 344 31.25 -24.27 -13.54
C ASN A 344 31.87 -25.23 -12.52
N TYR A 345 32.02 -26.48 -12.87
CA TYR A 345 32.74 -27.51 -12.08
C TYR A 345 33.65 -28.34 -12.97
N THR A 346 34.49 -29.20 -12.40
CA THR A 346 35.62 -29.86 -13.09
C THR A 346 35.21 -30.57 -14.39
N ASN A 347 34.00 -31.12 -14.47
CA ASN A 347 33.58 -31.94 -15.63
C ASN A 347 32.30 -31.40 -16.28
N GLY A 348 31.96 -30.13 -16.08
CA GLY A 348 30.75 -29.54 -16.66
C GLY A 348 30.28 -28.26 -16.02
N TYR A 349 29.03 -27.96 -16.25
CA TYR A 349 28.36 -26.79 -15.69
C TYR A 349 26.90 -27.07 -15.34
N LEU A 350 26.32 -26.22 -14.47
CA LEU A 350 24.90 -26.10 -14.27
C LEU A 350 24.51 -24.65 -14.59
N ASN A 351 23.51 -24.45 -15.41
CA ASN A 351 22.89 -23.20 -15.69
C ASN A 351 21.56 -23.10 -14.94
N PHE A 352 21.38 -22.08 -14.13
CA PHE A 352 20.13 -21.76 -13.47
C PHE A 352 19.47 -20.63 -14.25
N ASN A 353 18.46 -20.93 -15.04
CA ASN A 353 17.66 -19.93 -15.74
C ASN A 353 16.53 -19.48 -14.81
N ILE A 354 16.66 -18.27 -14.28
CA ILE A 354 15.71 -17.63 -13.35
C ILE A 354 14.74 -16.79 -14.16
N SER A 355 13.45 -17.11 -14.06
CA SER A 355 12.38 -16.45 -14.80
C SER A 355 11.51 -15.59 -13.90
N GLU A 356 10.87 -14.57 -14.47
CA GLU A 356 10.04 -13.58 -13.78
C GLU A 356 8.82 -14.20 -13.09
N ASP A 357 8.31 -15.31 -13.61
CA ASP A 357 7.15 -16.02 -13.07
C ASP A 357 7.46 -16.84 -11.80
N GLY A 358 8.69 -16.76 -11.29
CA GLY A 358 9.13 -17.54 -10.12
C GLY A 358 9.59 -18.95 -10.49
N SER A 359 9.67 -19.28 -11.77
CA SER A 359 10.22 -20.56 -12.21
C SER A 359 11.74 -20.53 -12.32
N VAL A 360 12.37 -21.66 -12.10
CA VAL A 360 13.78 -21.91 -12.42
C VAL A 360 13.90 -23.17 -13.29
N ILE A 361 14.72 -23.05 -14.33
CA ILE A 361 15.16 -24.21 -15.11
C ILE A 361 16.64 -24.40 -14.86
N VAL A 362 17.01 -25.55 -14.28
CA VAL A 362 18.42 -25.93 -14.10
C VAL A 362 18.81 -26.85 -15.22
N GLU A 363 19.80 -26.46 -16.03
CA GLU A 363 20.31 -27.24 -17.16
C GLU A 363 21.75 -27.70 -16.89
N SER A 364 22.03 -28.98 -17.05
CA SER A 364 23.38 -29.53 -16.92
C SER A 364 24.13 -29.49 -18.24
N SER A 365 25.45 -29.54 -18.19
CA SER A 365 26.30 -29.67 -19.38
C SER A 365 26.02 -30.94 -20.22
N LEU A 366 25.29 -31.87 -19.68
CA LEU A 366 24.83 -33.08 -20.37
C LEU A 366 23.48 -32.90 -21.06
N GLY A 367 22.89 -31.72 -21.00
CA GLY A 367 21.58 -31.42 -21.57
C GLY A 367 20.39 -31.87 -20.72
N ASP A 368 20.60 -32.43 -19.54
CA ASP A 368 19.50 -32.76 -18.62
C ASP A 368 18.92 -31.49 -18.02
N LYS A 369 17.57 -31.39 -17.94
CA LYS A 369 16.86 -30.25 -17.42
C LYS A 369 16.05 -30.59 -16.19
N ALA A 370 16.17 -29.78 -15.15
CA ALA A 370 15.32 -29.76 -13.96
C ALA A 370 14.43 -28.54 -13.98
N ASN A 371 13.17 -28.70 -13.62
CA ASN A 371 12.23 -27.62 -13.46
C ASN A 371 11.92 -27.40 -11.96
N GLY A 372 11.76 -26.18 -11.56
CA GLY A 372 11.50 -25.87 -10.18
C GLY A 372 11.06 -24.42 -9.97
N SER A 373 11.22 -23.96 -8.74
CA SER A 373 10.92 -22.60 -8.31
C SER A 373 12.12 -21.95 -7.66
N TRP A 374 12.10 -20.64 -7.62
CA TRP A 374 13.06 -19.85 -6.86
C TRP A 374 12.33 -18.89 -5.96
N GLU A 375 13.00 -18.51 -4.88
CA GLU A 375 12.55 -17.50 -3.93
C GLU A 375 13.76 -16.73 -3.39
N VAL A 376 13.52 -15.54 -2.86
CA VAL A 376 14.57 -14.75 -2.21
C VAL A 376 14.20 -14.52 -0.76
N GLU A 377 15.15 -14.82 0.12
CA GLU A 377 15.06 -14.58 1.54
C GLU A 377 16.34 -13.87 2.00
N GLY A 378 16.22 -12.65 2.52
CA GLY A 378 17.36 -11.80 2.86
C GLY A 378 18.22 -11.52 1.63
N ASP A 379 19.50 -11.71 1.77
CA ASP A 379 20.51 -11.53 0.71
C ASP A 379 20.70 -12.80 -0.17
N TYR A 380 19.79 -13.77 -0.07
CA TYR A 380 19.97 -15.03 -0.72
C TYR A 380 18.81 -15.41 -1.65
N LEU A 381 19.15 -15.88 -2.85
CA LEU A 381 18.25 -16.55 -3.75
C LEU A 381 18.33 -18.05 -3.48
N PHE A 382 17.19 -18.66 -3.20
CA PHE A 382 17.03 -20.10 -3.06
C PHE A 382 16.40 -20.68 -4.31
N SER A 383 17.00 -21.67 -4.91
CA SER A 383 16.40 -22.43 -5.99
C SER A 383 16.15 -23.88 -5.56
N ASN A 384 15.02 -24.43 -5.99
CA ASN A 384 14.65 -25.81 -5.76
C ASN A 384 14.10 -26.38 -7.05
N ALA A 385 14.83 -27.31 -7.68
CA ALA A 385 14.47 -27.89 -8.96
C ALA A 385 14.62 -29.42 -8.93
N ILE A 386 13.85 -30.09 -9.76
CA ILE A 386 13.82 -31.60 -9.85
C ILE A 386 14.12 -32.04 -11.26
N PHE A 387 15.17 -32.84 -11.43
CA PHE A 387 15.44 -33.60 -12.66
C PHE A 387 14.47 -34.77 -12.78
N LYS A 388 13.52 -34.70 -13.70
CA LYS A 388 12.49 -35.76 -13.88
C LYS A 388 13.06 -37.12 -14.23
N LYS A 389 14.20 -37.16 -14.90
CA LYS A 389 14.84 -38.40 -15.39
C LYS A 389 15.23 -39.36 -14.25
N ASN A 390 15.64 -38.81 -13.10
CA ASN A 390 16.16 -39.63 -11.98
C ASN A 390 15.64 -39.13 -10.62
N ASN A 391 14.63 -38.26 -10.59
CA ASN A 391 14.07 -37.62 -9.40
C ASN A 391 15.12 -36.90 -8.51
N THR A 392 16.23 -36.46 -9.09
CA THR A 392 17.26 -35.75 -8.35
C THR A 392 16.78 -34.34 -8.04
N ILE A 393 16.71 -34.01 -6.76
CA ILE A 393 16.38 -32.67 -6.26
C ILE A 393 17.67 -31.87 -6.15
N ILE A 394 17.72 -30.72 -6.80
CA ILE A 394 18.80 -29.74 -6.66
C ILE A 394 18.25 -28.54 -5.85
N LYS A 395 18.97 -28.19 -4.79
CA LYS A 395 18.74 -26.94 -4.07
C LYS A 395 20.02 -26.11 -4.08
N ALA A 396 19.89 -24.85 -4.41
CA ALA A 396 21.00 -23.90 -4.38
C ALA A 396 20.64 -22.69 -3.55
N LYS A 397 21.62 -22.17 -2.77
CA LYS A 397 21.54 -20.93 -2.04
C LYS A 397 22.63 -20.00 -2.57
N ILE A 398 22.23 -18.92 -3.21
CA ILE A 398 23.09 -17.96 -3.92
C ILE A 398 22.97 -16.61 -3.24
N ASN A 399 24.10 -16.00 -2.86
CA ASN A 399 24.11 -14.63 -2.38
C ASN A 399 23.86 -13.69 -3.57
N ILE A 400 22.79 -12.87 -3.48
CA ILE A 400 22.35 -12.02 -4.60
C ILE A 400 23.21 -10.78 -4.80
N ASN A 401 24.01 -10.40 -3.82
CA ASN A 401 24.91 -9.24 -3.90
C ASN A 401 26.29 -9.61 -4.46
N THR A 402 26.79 -10.79 -4.08
CA THR A 402 28.14 -11.24 -4.49
C THR A 402 28.11 -12.30 -5.58
N TYR A 403 26.95 -12.90 -5.85
CA TYR A 403 26.76 -14.05 -6.72
C TYR A 403 27.52 -15.31 -6.25
N GLU A 404 27.81 -15.38 -4.96
CA GLU A 404 28.46 -16.54 -4.36
C GLU A 404 27.44 -17.67 -4.14
N LEU A 405 27.83 -18.86 -4.47
CA LEU A 405 27.09 -20.08 -4.15
C LEU A 405 27.44 -20.50 -2.73
N ASN A 406 26.56 -20.23 -1.77
CA ASN A 406 26.79 -20.59 -0.37
C ASN A 406 26.45 -22.04 -0.08
N GLU A 407 25.47 -22.61 -0.80
CA GLU A 407 25.04 -23.98 -0.63
C GLU A 407 24.57 -24.58 -1.96
N LEU A 408 24.95 -25.82 -2.23
CA LEU A 408 24.37 -26.64 -3.29
C LEU A 408 24.18 -28.06 -2.74
N THR A 409 22.97 -28.54 -2.78
CA THR A 409 22.67 -29.94 -2.39
C THR A 409 22.00 -30.69 -3.52
N MET A 410 22.30 -32.00 -3.60
CA MET A 410 21.63 -32.95 -4.48
C MET A 410 21.01 -34.05 -3.63
N ASN A 411 19.70 -34.18 -3.66
CA ASN A 411 18.92 -35.08 -2.79
C ASN A 411 19.24 -34.91 -1.29
N GLY A 412 19.46 -33.67 -0.86
CA GLY A 412 19.77 -33.34 0.51
C GLY A 412 21.24 -33.53 0.93
N ASN A 413 22.06 -34.14 0.08
CA ASN A 413 23.48 -34.26 0.33
C ASN A 413 24.25 -33.11 -0.33
N PRO A 414 25.31 -32.59 0.32
CA PRO A 414 26.18 -31.61 -0.31
C PRO A 414 26.68 -32.15 -1.66
N ALA A 415 26.53 -31.32 -2.71
CA ALA A 415 27.03 -31.67 -4.00
C ALA A 415 28.57 -31.81 -3.95
N PRO A 416 29.17 -32.82 -4.63
CA PRO A 416 30.62 -33.03 -4.64
C PRO A 416 31.30 -31.98 -5.51
N LEU A 417 31.21 -30.72 -5.09
CA LEU A 417 31.87 -29.58 -5.74
C LEU A 417 33.35 -29.56 -5.34
N ARG A 418 34.25 -29.84 -6.28
CA ARG A 418 35.66 -29.60 -6.05
C ARG A 418 35.91 -28.10 -6.08
N LYS A 419 36.67 -27.61 -5.08
CA LYS A 419 37.07 -26.22 -4.98
C LYS A 419 37.78 -25.77 -6.27
N ALA A 420 37.15 -24.85 -7.00
CA ALA A 420 37.74 -24.30 -8.21
C ALA A 420 38.68 -23.10 -7.92
N ASN A 421 38.68 -22.60 -6.67
CA ASN A 421 39.50 -21.47 -6.23
C ASN A 421 40.13 -21.80 -4.86
N PRO A 422 41.40 -21.40 -4.62
CA PRO A 422 42.07 -21.60 -3.32
C PRO A 422 41.29 -21.03 -2.13
N ASP A 423 40.49 -20.00 -2.33
CA ASP A 423 39.68 -19.37 -1.29
C ASP A 423 38.32 -20.09 -1.03
N GLY A 424 38.02 -21.14 -1.80
CA GLY A 424 36.87 -22.01 -1.58
C GLY A 424 35.51 -21.46 -1.94
N VAL A 425 35.46 -20.36 -2.65
CA VAL A 425 34.23 -19.70 -3.10
C VAL A 425 33.92 -20.07 -4.54
N PHE A 426 32.70 -20.57 -4.79
CA PHE A 426 32.21 -20.82 -6.15
C PHE A 426 31.44 -19.58 -6.59
N LEU A 427 31.98 -18.84 -7.54
CA LEU A 427 31.29 -17.71 -8.14
C LEU A 427 30.33 -18.18 -9.22
N ILE A 428 29.08 -17.80 -9.11
CA ILE A 428 28.11 -17.93 -10.19
C ILE A 428 28.18 -16.64 -11.00
N LYS A 429 28.60 -16.77 -12.27
CA LYS A 429 28.64 -15.65 -13.18
C LYS A 429 27.28 -15.45 -13.83
N LYS A 430 26.70 -14.27 -13.69
CA LYS A 430 25.50 -13.87 -14.43
C LYS A 430 25.88 -13.64 -15.88
N ILE A 431 25.21 -14.33 -16.80
CA ILE A 431 25.33 -14.09 -18.24
C ILE A 431 24.20 -13.12 -18.62
N ASN A 432 24.55 -11.93 -19.08
CA ASN A 432 23.61 -10.94 -19.57
C ASN A 432 23.09 -11.29 -20.95
#